data_19786fa4a05c88a02acd3111cc9ac05b
#
_entry.id   19786fa4a05c88a02acd3111cc9ac05b
#
_cell.length_a   1.000
_cell.length_b   1.000
_cell.length_c   1.000
_cell.angle_alpha   90.00
_cell.angle_beta   90.00
_cell.angle_gamma   90.00
#
_symmetry.space_group_name_H-M   'P 1'
#
loop_
_entity.id
_entity.type
_entity.pdbx_description
1 polymer ?
#
loop_
_entity_poly.entity_id
_entity_poly.type
_entity_poly.pdbx_seq_one_letter_code
_entity_poly.pdbx_strand_id
1 'polypeptide(L)'
;SDGESYDMSDDGSVPDGAIFSKDDLAISGTGGLTVNGAYKHGIVSKDTLVISGGEISVTSQKTGICGKDSVEITGGTVTVNAGSDGIKSDNSEDAALGYVKLTGGVLDITAGCDGVQAESDLYVEGGTVTLRTGDGSENASVHTDGTVNDSWGKWSSMFGSSQTDGDDSSDSAKGLKAGNSITVSGGSVTIDSSDDAVHSNGNITMSGGTVTAASGDDGFHADSELSITDGIISITDSYEGLEASVLSISGGRIGIRASDDGLNAAGGSDSSSIGNRPGAGMFSSSTGEIYISGGYIYVDADGDGIDSNGSLSVTGGTVLVCGPTSDGDGALDYDGTATVEGGVIVAIGSSGMMQGFSEASGQGAIACTFDSQSAGTPIVLTDSDGNVIASLTSDKAYSSAVISAPGLEVGGNYRLVAGVSHEGADEHGFADGGTVDGGTVLCEIELTSSIYQSEGFGGGAPGGMGGNMGGMTPPGGAPDGGMPLVPGAFGR
;
A
#
# COMPACT_ATOMS: atom_id res chain seq x y z
N SER A 1 6.87 27.88 28.19
CA SER A 1 7.13 28.61 26.93
C SER A 1 8.57 29.09 26.96
N ASP A 2 9.28 28.87 25.90
CA ASP A 2 10.63 29.35 25.65
C ASP A 2 10.62 30.74 24.96
N GLY A 3 11.82 31.32 24.81
CA GLY A 3 11.99 32.57 24.06
C GLY A 3 12.16 32.39 22.57
N GLU A 4 12.54 33.46 21.87
CA GLU A 4 12.80 33.45 20.43
C GLU A 4 14.20 32.86 20.07
N SER A 5 15.04 32.56 21.06
CA SER A 5 16.36 31.95 20.90
C SER A 5 16.87 31.38 22.24
N TYR A 6 17.82 30.46 22.16
CA TYR A 6 18.51 29.91 23.32
C TYR A 6 19.94 30.38 23.38
N ASP A 7 20.43 30.67 24.61
CA ASP A 7 21.83 30.95 24.83
C ASP A 7 22.64 29.63 24.81
N MET A 8 23.84 29.67 24.24
CA MET A 8 24.76 28.55 24.28
C MET A 8 25.25 28.32 25.73
N SER A 9 25.17 27.04 26.17
CA SER A 9 25.78 26.66 27.44
C SER A 9 27.31 26.65 27.34
N ASP A 10 28.00 26.73 28.53
CA ASP A 10 29.46 26.75 28.59
C ASP A 10 30.14 25.50 28.01
N ASP A 11 29.43 24.39 27.86
CA ASP A 11 29.90 23.14 27.25
C ASP A 11 29.60 23.04 25.74
N GLY A 12 29.08 24.11 25.12
CA GLY A 12 28.73 24.14 23.70
C GLY A 12 27.42 23.44 23.34
N SER A 13 26.71 22.83 24.30
CA SER A 13 25.37 22.27 24.04
C SER A 13 24.33 23.38 24.12
N VAL A 14 23.48 23.45 23.09
CA VAL A 14 22.36 24.38 23.06
C VAL A 14 21.10 23.61 23.40
N PRO A 15 20.36 23.99 24.49
CA PRO A 15 19.02 23.48 24.68
C PRO A 15 18.17 23.81 23.43
N ASP A 16 17.45 22.85 22.92
CA ASP A 16 16.65 22.99 21.68
C ASP A 16 15.16 22.70 21.91
N GLY A 17 14.72 22.50 23.14
CA GLY A 17 13.34 22.30 23.54
C GLY A 17 12.89 23.18 24.69
N ALA A 18 11.62 23.51 24.78
CA ALA A 18 11.04 24.27 25.88
C ALA A 18 11.12 23.50 27.21
N ILE A 19 11.10 22.17 27.15
CA ILE A 19 11.58 21.26 28.18
C ILE A 19 12.74 20.49 27.59
N PHE A 20 13.89 20.50 28.29
CA PHE A 20 15.12 19.88 27.78
C PHE A 20 15.83 19.10 28.90
N SER A 21 16.15 17.83 28.60
CA SER A 21 16.99 16.99 29.43
C SER A 21 18.23 16.52 28.67
N LYS A 22 19.39 16.44 29.33
CA LYS A 22 20.62 15.85 28.78
C LYS A 22 20.73 14.36 29.07
N ASP A 23 19.85 13.84 29.88
CA ASP A 23 19.77 12.48 30.38
C ASP A 23 18.32 12.04 30.31
N ASP A 24 17.96 10.86 30.76
CA ASP A 24 16.58 10.36 30.75
C ASP A 24 15.55 11.38 31.24
N LEU A 25 14.40 11.40 30.64
CA LEU A 25 13.29 12.25 31.05
C LEU A 25 12.01 11.41 31.22
N ALA A 26 11.46 11.45 32.45
CA ALA A 26 10.19 10.80 32.73
C ALA A 26 9.13 11.85 33.13
N ILE A 27 7.97 11.77 32.49
CA ILE A 27 6.79 12.59 32.79
C ILE A 27 5.66 11.67 33.25
N SER A 28 5.15 11.94 34.46
CA SER A 28 4.10 11.15 35.09
C SER A 28 3.20 11.98 35.99
N GLY A 29 2.09 11.40 36.42
CA GLY A 29 1.17 12.04 37.36
C GLY A 29 -0.25 12.16 36.76
N THR A 30 -1.07 12.99 37.41
CA THR A 30 -2.49 13.20 36.99
C THR A 30 -2.81 14.66 36.69
N GLY A 31 -1.80 15.54 36.75
CA GLY A 31 -1.94 16.97 36.49
C GLY A 31 -1.82 17.32 35.01
N GLY A 32 -2.02 18.59 34.70
CA GLY A 32 -1.84 19.14 33.38
C GLY A 32 -0.47 19.77 33.17
N LEU A 33 0.14 19.54 32.01
CA LEU A 33 1.37 20.15 31.54
C LEU A 33 1.15 20.76 30.17
N THR A 34 1.31 22.08 30.05
CA THR A 34 1.28 22.78 28.78
C THR A 34 2.66 23.27 28.41
N VAL A 35 3.15 22.85 27.24
CA VAL A 35 4.47 23.18 26.70
C VAL A 35 4.31 23.97 25.41
N ASN A 36 5.04 25.06 25.29
CA ASN A 36 5.09 25.87 24.07
C ASN A 36 6.56 26.06 23.66
N GLY A 37 6.98 25.29 22.65
CA GLY A 37 8.26 25.40 21.97
C GLY A 37 8.21 26.49 20.89
N ALA A 38 8.15 27.76 21.32
CA ALA A 38 8.00 28.90 20.42
C ALA A 38 9.21 29.11 19.48
N TYR A 39 10.38 28.56 19.85
CA TYR A 39 11.60 28.67 19.04
C TYR A 39 11.86 27.39 18.19
N LYS A 40 11.81 26.19 18.83
CA LYS A 40 12.12 24.93 18.14
C LYS A 40 11.18 23.82 18.58
N HIS A 41 11.70 22.92 19.44
CA HIS A 41 11.02 21.72 19.88
C HIS A 41 10.21 21.96 21.17
N GLY A 42 9.24 21.10 21.42
CA GLY A 42 8.46 21.14 22.65
C GLY A 42 9.20 20.50 23.82
N ILE A 43 9.29 19.18 23.83
CA ILE A 43 9.94 18.36 24.87
C ILE A 43 11.07 17.57 24.24
N VAL A 44 12.27 17.67 24.81
CA VAL A 44 13.46 16.97 24.29
C VAL A 44 14.19 16.26 25.43
N SER A 45 14.48 14.99 25.23
CA SER A 45 15.50 14.23 25.97
C SER A 45 16.65 13.87 25.04
N LYS A 46 17.90 14.02 25.51
CA LYS A 46 19.07 13.52 24.74
C LYS A 46 19.35 12.05 25.00
N ASP A 47 18.47 11.41 25.74
CA ASP A 47 18.45 10.00 26.08
C ASP A 47 17.01 9.47 25.93
N THR A 48 16.55 8.57 26.77
CA THR A 48 15.17 8.04 26.76
C THR A 48 14.16 9.06 27.26
N LEU A 49 12.98 9.12 26.62
CA LEU A 49 11.85 9.91 27.08
C LEU A 49 10.65 8.99 27.36
N VAL A 50 10.13 9.03 28.59
CA VAL A 50 8.98 8.20 29.00
C VAL A 50 7.82 9.09 29.45
N ILE A 51 6.63 8.88 28.90
CA ILE A 51 5.38 9.48 29.36
C ILE A 51 4.45 8.38 29.86
N SER A 52 4.12 8.43 31.17
CA SER A 52 3.28 7.40 31.78
C SER A 52 1.97 7.94 32.37
N GLY A 53 1.67 9.22 32.21
CA GLY A 53 0.42 9.82 32.68
C GLY A 53 0.41 11.34 32.61
N GLY A 54 -0.72 11.92 32.95
CA GLY A 54 -0.97 13.36 32.92
C GLY A 54 -1.80 13.77 31.69
N GLU A 55 -2.18 15.05 31.70
CA GLU A 55 -2.79 15.72 30.56
C GLU A 55 -1.76 16.68 29.95
N ILE A 56 -1.14 16.27 28.86
CA ILE A 56 0.03 16.94 28.28
C ILE A 56 -0.39 17.58 26.93
N SER A 57 -0.17 18.89 26.84
CA SER A 57 -0.41 19.64 25.60
C SER A 57 0.90 20.29 25.14
N VAL A 58 1.35 19.94 23.94
CA VAL A 58 2.59 20.44 23.36
C VAL A 58 2.27 21.19 22.07
N THR A 59 2.78 22.42 21.97
CA THR A 59 2.82 23.16 20.69
C THR A 59 4.26 23.52 20.40
N SER A 60 4.73 23.31 19.17
CA SER A 60 6.12 23.57 18.78
C SER A 60 6.26 24.06 17.35
N GLN A 61 7.34 24.80 17.08
CA GLN A 61 7.69 25.22 15.71
C GLN A 61 8.35 24.10 14.89
N LYS A 62 8.95 23.14 15.61
CA LYS A 62 9.59 21.94 15.04
C LYS A 62 8.96 20.71 15.72
N THR A 63 9.73 19.68 16.01
CA THR A 63 9.25 18.44 16.62
C THR A 63 8.58 18.69 17.97
N GLY A 64 7.45 18.05 18.19
CA GLY A 64 6.68 18.15 19.43
C GLY A 64 7.40 17.49 20.59
N ILE A 65 7.64 16.20 20.50
CA ILE A 65 8.24 15.36 21.53
C ILE A 65 9.39 14.56 20.90
N CYS A 66 10.60 14.69 21.46
CA CYS A 66 11.78 14.01 20.96
C CYS A 66 12.55 13.33 22.11
N GLY A 67 12.82 12.04 21.96
CA GLY A 67 13.78 11.31 22.78
C GLY A 67 14.84 10.71 21.86
N LYS A 68 16.13 11.05 22.07
CA LYS A 68 17.15 10.59 21.13
C LYS A 68 17.19 9.06 21.07
N ASP A 69 17.32 8.41 22.23
CA ASP A 69 17.47 6.96 22.32
C ASP A 69 16.14 6.22 22.18
N SER A 70 15.09 6.78 22.76
CA SER A 70 13.73 6.26 22.61
C SER A 70 12.65 7.22 23.09
N VAL A 71 11.43 7.01 22.59
CA VAL A 71 10.21 7.58 23.17
C VAL A 71 9.26 6.45 23.54
N GLU A 72 8.87 6.39 24.82
CA GLU A 72 7.89 5.43 25.30
C GLU A 72 6.67 6.15 25.86
N ILE A 73 5.48 5.85 25.35
CA ILE A 73 4.21 6.37 25.90
C ILE A 73 3.37 5.19 26.39
N THR A 74 3.20 5.15 27.71
CA THR A 74 2.50 4.06 28.39
C THR A 74 1.16 4.48 28.96
N GLY A 75 0.85 5.79 28.94
CA GLY A 75 -0.42 6.34 29.45
C GLY A 75 -0.47 7.85 29.41
N GLY A 76 -1.59 8.39 29.85
CA GLY A 76 -1.90 9.82 29.82
C GLY A 76 -2.73 10.22 28.62
N THR A 77 -3.05 11.51 28.54
CA THR A 77 -3.64 12.16 27.37
C THR A 77 -2.63 13.14 26.83
N VAL A 78 -2.17 12.92 25.61
CA VAL A 78 -1.10 13.69 24.98
C VAL A 78 -1.64 14.33 23.71
N THR A 79 -1.68 15.66 23.68
CA THR A 79 -2.04 16.43 22.47
C THR A 79 -0.80 17.14 21.97
N VAL A 80 -0.46 16.94 20.70
CA VAL A 80 0.70 17.55 20.05
C VAL A 80 0.26 18.33 18.82
N ASN A 81 0.75 19.57 18.71
CA ASN A 81 0.66 20.37 17.50
C ASN A 81 2.08 20.83 17.14
N ALA A 82 2.68 20.19 16.15
CA ALA A 82 4.07 20.37 15.76
C ALA A 82 4.18 20.89 14.32
N GLY A 83 5.11 21.83 14.12
CA GLY A 83 5.41 22.34 12.78
C GLY A 83 6.30 21.40 11.95
N SER A 84 6.87 20.37 12.58
CA SER A 84 7.60 19.26 11.95
C SER A 84 7.02 17.95 12.48
N ASP A 85 7.84 17.00 12.96
CA ASP A 85 7.37 15.71 13.47
C ASP A 85 6.60 15.84 14.78
N GLY A 86 5.57 15.05 14.96
CA GLY A 86 4.80 15.03 16.21
C GLY A 86 5.60 14.40 17.35
N ILE A 87 5.97 13.13 17.19
CA ILE A 87 6.82 12.36 18.12
C ILE A 87 7.97 11.77 17.32
N LYS A 88 9.20 11.88 17.86
CA LYS A 88 10.39 11.41 17.16
C LYS A 88 11.41 10.76 18.09
N SER A 89 12.05 9.68 17.60
CA SER A 89 13.30 9.16 18.13
C SER A 89 14.33 9.10 17.00
N ASP A 90 15.57 9.59 17.23
CA ASP A 90 16.53 9.88 16.17
C ASP A 90 17.96 9.33 16.42
N ASN A 91 18.10 8.28 17.25
CA ASN A 91 19.39 7.63 17.44
C ASN A 91 19.71 6.71 16.25
N SER A 92 20.62 7.17 15.39
CA SER A 92 21.16 6.40 14.25
C SER A 92 22.51 5.72 14.56
N GLU A 93 23.04 5.87 15.77
CA GLU A 93 24.38 5.37 16.14
C GLU A 93 24.33 3.94 16.71
N ASP A 94 23.24 3.58 17.38
CA ASP A 94 23.03 2.27 17.99
C ASP A 94 21.71 1.66 17.49
N ALA A 95 21.79 0.55 16.79
CA ALA A 95 20.63 -0.14 16.21
C ALA A 95 19.62 -0.68 17.25
N ALA A 96 19.99 -0.72 18.53
CA ALA A 96 19.07 -1.08 19.62
C ALA A 96 18.30 0.12 20.17
N LEU A 97 18.62 1.31 19.71
CA LEU A 97 18.03 2.59 20.11
C LEU A 97 17.31 3.22 18.92
N GLY A 98 16.81 4.43 19.08
CA GLY A 98 16.07 5.13 18.02
C GLY A 98 14.63 4.64 17.86
N TYR A 99 14.09 3.91 18.83
CA TYR A 99 12.74 3.35 18.73
C TYR A 99 11.66 4.23 19.35
N VAL A 100 10.41 4.04 18.89
CA VAL A 100 9.22 4.59 19.53
C VAL A 100 8.29 3.44 19.94
N LYS A 101 7.77 3.52 21.19
CA LYS A 101 6.88 2.49 21.74
C LYS A 101 5.62 3.10 22.35
N LEU A 102 4.46 2.73 21.80
CA LEU A 102 3.13 3.17 22.22
C LEU A 102 2.39 1.98 22.83
N THR A 103 2.24 1.96 24.16
CA THR A 103 1.58 0.84 24.86
C THR A 103 0.26 1.23 25.50
N GLY A 104 -0.06 2.53 25.55
CA GLY A 104 -1.28 3.03 26.16
C GLY A 104 -1.41 4.54 26.08
N GLY A 105 -2.50 5.06 26.62
CA GLY A 105 -2.84 6.48 26.59
C GLY A 105 -3.74 6.87 25.43
N VAL A 106 -4.04 8.15 25.36
CA VAL A 106 -4.77 8.79 24.26
C VAL A 106 -3.88 9.85 23.66
N LEU A 107 -3.52 9.68 22.40
CA LEU A 107 -2.64 10.56 21.64
C LEU A 107 -3.45 11.22 20.54
N ASP A 108 -3.35 12.55 20.45
CA ASP A 108 -3.93 13.37 19.40
C ASP A 108 -2.83 14.26 18.84
N ILE A 109 -2.37 13.96 17.62
CA ILE A 109 -1.17 14.53 17.02
C ILE A 109 -1.51 15.17 15.69
N THR A 110 -1.20 16.47 15.59
CA THR A 110 -1.14 17.18 14.32
C THR A 110 0.30 17.59 14.07
N ALA A 111 0.85 17.18 12.94
CA ALA A 111 2.23 17.39 12.56
C ALA A 111 2.35 17.95 11.14
N GLY A 112 3.28 18.86 10.93
CA GLY A 112 3.58 19.37 9.58
C GLY A 112 4.35 18.36 8.73
N CYS A 113 5.10 17.46 9.39
CA CYS A 113 5.82 16.33 8.80
C CYS A 113 5.25 15.03 9.38
N ASP A 114 6.12 14.07 9.77
CA ASP A 114 5.69 12.76 10.23
C ASP A 114 4.95 12.80 11.58
N GLY A 115 3.89 12.03 11.72
CA GLY A 115 3.11 11.97 12.96
C GLY A 115 3.91 11.33 14.09
N VAL A 116 4.39 10.11 13.87
CA VAL A 116 5.29 9.38 14.77
C VAL A 116 6.42 8.79 13.94
N GLN A 117 7.65 9.21 14.22
CA GLN A 117 8.86 8.75 13.53
C GLN A 117 9.80 8.02 14.48
N ALA A 118 10.24 6.84 14.11
CA ALA A 118 11.33 6.10 14.73
C ALA A 118 12.49 5.96 13.74
N GLU A 119 13.71 6.22 14.20
CA GLU A 119 14.91 5.96 13.39
C GLU A 119 15.13 4.45 13.18
N SER A 120 14.76 3.64 14.17
CA SER A 120 14.81 2.18 14.07
C SER A 120 13.42 1.56 14.02
N ASP A 121 12.86 1.15 15.14
CA ASP A 121 11.62 0.38 15.22
C ASP A 121 10.48 1.17 15.86
N LEU A 122 9.27 0.98 15.35
CA LEU A 122 8.06 1.55 15.91
C LEU A 122 7.11 0.44 16.37
N TYR A 123 6.68 0.52 17.63
CA TYR A 123 5.78 -0.44 18.25
C TYR A 123 4.48 0.22 18.68
N VAL A 124 3.34 -0.29 18.18
CA VAL A 124 2.00 0.06 18.64
C VAL A 124 1.39 -1.19 19.28
N GLU A 125 1.42 -1.21 20.62
CA GLU A 125 0.92 -2.35 21.40
C GLU A 125 -0.41 -2.02 22.10
N GLY A 126 -0.81 -0.73 22.14
CA GLY A 126 -2.05 -0.30 22.78
C GLY A 126 -2.27 1.20 22.72
N GLY A 127 -3.35 1.65 23.35
CA GLY A 127 -3.77 3.06 23.36
C GLY A 127 -4.69 3.43 22.22
N THR A 128 -5.04 4.71 22.17
CA THR A 128 -5.80 5.33 21.07
C THR A 128 -4.95 6.45 20.49
N VAL A 129 -4.66 6.37 19.20
CA VAL A 129 -3.77 7.29 18.49
C VAL A 129 -4.54 7.88 17.33
N THR A 130 -4.59 9.21 17.28
CA THR A 130 -5.14 9.96 16.16
C THR A 130 -4.04 10.83 15.58
N LEU A 131 -3.77 10.68 14.29
CA LEU A 131 -2.72 11.38 13.56
C LEU A 131 -3.32 12.16 12.41
N ARG A 132 -2.89 13.42 12.28
CA ARG A 132 -3.06 14.20 11.07
C ARG A 132 -1.70 14.79 10.68
N THR A 133 -1.23 14.48 9.46
CA THR A 133 0.10 14.89 8.99
C THR A 133 0.03 15.65 7.69
N GLY A 134 0.93 16.62 7.53
CA GLY A 134 0.85 17.57 6.44
C GLY A 134 -0.51 18.29 6.45
N ASP A 135 -1.10 18.41 5.29
CA ASP A 135 -2.45 18.97 5.14
C ASP A 135 -3.55 17.87 5.07
N GLY A 136 -3.19 16.59 5.37
CA GLY A 136 -4.07 15.41 5.27
C GLY A 136 -4.25 14.91 3.84
N SER A 137 -4.88 13.74 3.71
CA SER A 137 -5.06 13.04 2.43
C SER A 137 -5.79 13.85 1.36
N GLU A 138 -6.83 14.60 1.74
CA GLU A 138 -7.62 15.40 0.78
C GLU A 138 -6.81 16.53 0.10
N ASN A 139 -5.71 16.98 0.70
CA ASN A 139 -4.89 18.07 0.21
C ASN A 139 -3.50 17.60 -0.26
N ALA A 140 -3.29 16.31 -0.33
CA ALA A 140 -2.09 15.73 -0.91
C ALA A 140 -1.89 16.21 -2.36
N SER A 141 -0.65 16.35 -2.77
CA SER A 141 -0.35 16.52 -4.19
C SER A 141 -0.81 15.26 -4.91
N VAL A 142 -1.71 15.43 -5.87
CA VAL A 142 -2.19 14.32 -6.69
C VAL A 142 -0.99 13.54 -7.21
N HIS A 143 -0.87 12.31 -6.80
CA HIS A 143 0.11 11.38 -7.38
C HIS A 143 -0.29 11.25 -8.86
N THR A 144 0.47 11.86 -9.72
CA THR A 144 0.37 11.58 -11.15
C THR A 144 1.45 10.57 -11.41
N ASP A 145 1.07 9.32 -11.46
CA ASP A 145 1.93 8.34 -12.09
C ASP A 145 2.39 8.93 -13.42
N GLY A 146 3.70 8.98 -13.58
CA GLY A 146 4.27 9.51 -14.80
C GLY A 146 3.98 8.60 -15.99
N THR A 147 2.71 8.40 -16.32
CA THR A 147 2.29 8.00 -17.66
C THR A 147 2.68 9.11 -18.62
N VAL A 148 3.98 9.40 -18.64
CA VAL A 148 4.58 10.04 -19.79
C VAL A 148 4.55 8.99 -20.89
N ASN A 149 3.41 8.88 -21.52
CA ASN A 149 3.28 8.27 -22.83
C ASN A 149 4.05 9.13 -23.85
N ASP A 150 5.27 9.49 -23.49
CA ASP A 150 6.23 10.24 -24.26
C ASP A 150 7.59 9.57 -24.18
N SER A 151 7.70 8.51 -24.96
CA SER A 151 8.98 7.85 -25.28
C SER A 151 10.07 8.83 -25.78
N TRP A 152 9.79 10.13 -25.86
CA TRP A 152 10.66 11.19 -26.33
C TRP A 152 10.99 12.27 -25.29
N GLY A 153 10.28 12.34 -24.17
CA GLY A 153 10.47 13.35 -23.12
C GLY A 153 11.66 13.08 -22.19
N LYS A 154 11.99 11.82 -21.93
CA LYS A 154 13.07 11.45 -20.98
C LYS A 154 14.50 11.81 -21.44
N TRP A 155 14.72 12.16 -22.70
CA TRP A 155 16.07 12.57 -23.17
C TRP A 155 16.41 14.03 -22.86
N SER A 156 15.43 14.90 -22.66
CA SER A 156 15.72 16.34 -22.43
C SER A 156 16.04 16.65 -20.96
N SER A 157 15.60 15.84 -20.01
CA SER A 157 15.91 16.01 -18.58
C SER A 157 17.31 15.48 -18.18
N MET A 158 17.98 14.76 -19.07
CA MET A 158 19.32 14.21 -18.83
C MET A 158 20.46 15.22 -19.04
N PHE A 159 20.16 16.40 -19.57
CA PHE A 159 21.15 17.44 -19.87
C PHE A 159 20.74 18.82 -19.38
N GLY A 160 20.52 18.99 -18.10
CA GLY A 160 20.49 20.35 -17.58
C GLY A 160 19.51 20.65 -16.47
N SER A 161 19.89 20.37 -15.27
CA SER A 161 19.75 21.35 -14.19
C SER A 161 20.83 21.08 -13.15
N SER A 162 21.63 22.08 -12.90
CA SER A 162 22.58 22.12 -11.80
C SER A 162 21.83 21.96 -10.48
N GLN A 163 22.18 20.91 -9.73
CA GLN A 163 21.84 20.82 -8.33
C GLN A 163 22.34 22.06 -7.62
N THR A 164 21.44 22.80 -7.03
CA THR A 164 21.76 23.71 -5.94
C THR A 164 21.66 22.86 -4.67
N ASP A 165 22.80 22.67 -3.99
CA ASP A 165 22.84 22.17 -2.64
C ASP A 165 21.97 23.05 -1.73
N GLY A 166 20.79 22.56 -1.35
CA GLY A 166 19.85 23.22 -0.48
C GLY A 166 19.11 22.15 0.27
N ASP A 167 19.35 22.12 1.57
CA ASP A 167 18.61 21.52 2.66
C ASP A 167 17.49 20.56 2.19
N ASP A 168 17.77 19.27 2.23
CA ASP A 168 16.93 18.20 1.71
C ASP A 168 15.81 17.92 2.73
N SER A 169 14.87 18.82 2.80
CA SER A 169 13.57 18.61 3.40
C SER A 169 12.55 18.44 2.26
N SER A 170 12.56 17.30 1.60
CA SER A 170 11.31 16.79 1.07
C SER A 170 10.44 16.51 2.29
N ASP A 171 9.39 17.28 2.44
CA ASP A 171 8.54 17.28 3.61
C ASP A 171 7.73 15.98 3.65
N SER A 172 8.39 14.86 4.07
CA SER A 172 7.70 13.61 4.42
C SER A 172 6.62 13.92 5.45
N ALA A 173 5.41 13.47 5.22
CA ALA A 173 4.27 13.72 6.09
C ALA A 173 3.48 12.42 6.31
N LYS A 174 4.23 11.37 6.69
CA LYS A 174 3.72 10.04 6.95
C LYS A 174 3.04 9.96 8.31
N GLY A 175 2.04 9.10 8.44
CA GLY A 175 1.36 8.93 9.73
C GLY A 175 2.27 8.25 10.75
N LEU A 176 2.63 6.99 10.53
CA LEU A 176 3.60 6.21 11.28
C LEU A 176 4.79 5.91 10.36
N LYS A 177 6.00 6.21 10.82
CA LYS A 177 7.24 6.00 10.07
C LYS A 177 8.31 5.31 10.88
N ALA A 178 8.99 4.32 10.28
CA ALA A 178 10.14 3.66 10.88
C ALA A 178 11.24 3.39 9.85
N GLY A 179 12.50 3.55 10.30
CA GLY A 179 13.65 3.26 9.46
C GLY A 179 13.94 1.76 9.31
N ASN A 180 13.43 0.90 10.21
CA ASN A 180 13.68 -0.54 10.18
C ASN A 180 12.40 -1.37 10.22
N SER A 181 11.55 -1.24 11.24
CA SER A 181 10.30 -1.99 11.29
C SER A 181 9.16 -1.28 12.02
N ILE A 182 7.93 -1.60 11.60
CA ILE A 182 6.71 -1.23 12.33
C ILE A 182 5.99 -2.49 12.78
N THR A 183 5.66 -2.57 14.07
CA THR A 183 4.86 -3.65 14.63
C THR A 183 3.60 -3.09 15.27
N VAL A 184 2.44 -3.50 14.75
CA VAL A 184 1.13 -3.20 15.34
C VAL A 184 0.55 -4.50 15.90
N SER A 185 0.47 -4.58 17.23
CA SER A 185 -0.08 -5.74 17.93
C SER A 185 -1.32 -5.43 18.77
N GLY A 186 -1.70 -4.15 18.85
CA GLY A 186 -2.87 -3.70 19.61
C GLY A 186 -3.15 -2.23 19.45
N GLY A 187 -4.14 -1.73 20.20
CA GLY A 187 -4.56 -0.33 20.15
C GLY A 187 -5.50 0.00 19.00
N SER A 188 -5.82 1.28 18.89
CA SER A 188 -6.64 1.86 17.83
C SER A 188 -5.93 3.08 17.27
N VAL A 189 -5.60 3.03 15.98
CA VAL A 189 -4.90 4.10 15.26
C VAL A 189 -5.80 4.65 14.17
N THR A 190 -5.95 5.96 14.12
CA THR A 190 -6.63 6.68 13.04
C THR A 190 -5.65 7.65 12.41
N ILE A 191 -5.49 7.58 11.11
CA ILE A 191 -4.50 8.36 10.35
C ILE A 191 -5.19 9.10 9.22
N ASP A 192 -4.84 10.38 9.06
CA ASP A 192 -5.14 11.22 7.92
C ASP A 192 -3.83 11.90 7.50
N SER A 193 -3.14 11.35 6.52
CA SER A 193 -1.80 11.75 6.08
C SER A 193 -1.79 12.27 4.64
N SER A 194 -0.93 13.24 4.36
CA SER A 194 -0.72 13.71 2.98
C SER A 194 0.30 12.89 2.19
N ASP A 195 0.94 11.96 2.83
CA ASP A 195 1.90 10.95 2.32
C ASP A 195 1.41 9.59 2.84
N ASP A 196 2.24 8.54 2.93
CA ASP A 196 1.79 7.22 3.41
C ASP A 196 1.18 7.27 4.82
N ALA A 197 0.17 6.44 5.06
CA ALA A 197 -0.35 6.34 6.40
C ALA A 197 0.59 5.56 7.32
N VAL A 198 1.15 4.44 6.86
CA VAL A 198 2.09 3.60 7.60
C VAL A 198 3.25 3.22 6.69
N HIS A 199 4.46 3.71 7.01
CA HIS A 199 5.65 3.51 6.18
C HIS A 199 6.82 2.91 6.94
N SER A 200 7.45 1.89 6.39
CA SER A 200 8.69 1.31 6.92
C SER A 200 9.72 1.09 5.81
N ASN A 201 10.94 1.59 5.99
CA ASN A 201 12.05 1.26 5.08
C ASN A 201 12.51 -0.22 5.20
N GLY A 202 11.83 -1.02 5.98
CA GLY A 202 12.05 -2.46 6.13
C GLY A 202 10.73 -3.22 6.16
N ASN A 203 10.32 -3.70 7.33
CA ASN A 203 9.16 -4.56 7.45
C ASN A 203 8.01 -3.90 8.20
N ILE A 204 6.78 -4.28 7.85
CA ILE A 204 5.60 -4.00 8.65
C ILE A 204 4.97 -5.31 9.08
N THR A 205 4.65 -5.44 10.38
CA THR A 205 3.94 -6.59 10.92
C THR A 205 2.71 -6.13 11.67
N MET A 206 1.54 -6.65 11.28
CA MET A 206 0.30 -6.45 12.02
C MET A 206 -0.24 -7.79 12.54
N SER A 207 -0.37 -7.89 13.86
CA SER A 207 -0.85 -9.09 14.56
C SER A 207 -2.04 -8.82 15.47
N GLY A 208 -2.59 -7.61 15.41
CA GLY A 208 -3.77 -7.19 16.20
C GLY A 208 -3.98 -5.69 16.13
N GLY A 209 -4.97 -5.20 16.87
CA GLY A 209 -5.35 -3.79 16.88
C GLY A 209 -6.26 -3.40 15.71
N THR A 210 -6.51 -2.11 15.61
CA THR A 210 -7.34 -1.52 14.55
C THR A 210 -6.60 -0.31 13.97
N VAL A 211 -6.44 -0.27 12.66
CA VAL A 211 -5.91 0.88 11.91
C VAL A 211 -6.96 1.35 10.92
N THR A 212 -7.33 2.62 11.01
CA THR A 212 -8.17 3.30 10.00
C THR A 212 -7.32 4.38 9.37
N ALA A 213 -7.15 4.34 8.07
CA ALA A 213 -6.24 5.23 7.34
C ALA A 213 -6.94 5.91 6.17
N ALA A 214 -6.60 7.18 5.97
CA ALA A 214 -6.71 7.90 4.73
C ALA A 214 -5.35 8.51 4.43
N SER A 215 -4.82 8.32 3.23
CA SER A 215 -3.48 8.76 2.82
C SER A 215 -3.51 9.43 1.46
N GLY A 216 -2.55 10.32 1.24
CA GLY A 216 -2.36 10.95 -0.05
C GLY A 216 -1.49 10.12 -1.00
N ASP A 217 -0.76 9.17 -0.43
CA ASP A 217 0.01 8.14 -1.11
C ASP A 217 -0.46 6.77 -0.60
N ASP A 218 0.39 5.89 -0.12
CA ASP A 218 -0.01 4.52 0.21
C ASP A 218 -0.67 4.39 1.58
N GLY A 219 -1.61 3.43 1.67
CA GLY A 219 -2.18 3.05 2.95
C GLY A 219 -1.11 2.43 3.88
N PHE A 220 -0.42 1.40 3.39
CA PHE A 220 0.71 0.77 4.07
C PHE A 220 1.81 0.50 3.05
N HIS A 221 3.00 1.02 3.30
CA HIS A 221 4.18 0.81 2.48
C HIS A 221 5.33 0.18 3.27
N ALA A 222 5.85 -0.95 2.80
CA ALA A 222 7.03 -1.59 3.37
C ALA A 222 8.05 -1.91 2.27
N ASP A 223 9.28 -1.38 2.37
CA ASP A 223 10.32 -1.66 1.36
C ASP A 223 10.63 -3.17 1.20
N SER A 224 10.34 -3.98 2.23
CA SER A 224 10.65 -5.42 2.23
C SER A 224 9.41 -6.29 2.36
N GLU A 225 8.92 -6.53 3.57
CA GLU A 225 7.79 -7.43 3.83
C GLU A 225 6.69 -6.73 4.63
N LEU A 226 5.45 -6.87 4.15
CA LEU A 226 4.25 -6.56 4.90
C LEU A 226 3.54 -7.86 5.30
N SER A 227 3.51 -8.16 6.60
CA SER A 227 2.92 -9.37 7.17
C SER A 227 1.70 -9.05 8.04
N ILE A 228 0.53 -9.59 7.67
CA ILE A 228 -0.71 -9.41 8.42
C ILE A 228 -1.22 -10.77 8.87
N THR A 229 -1.25 -10.97 10.20
CA THR A 229 -1.69 -12.22 10.81
C THR A 229 -3.02 -12.10 11.55
N ASP A 230 -3.39 -10.91 12.00
CA ASP A 230 -4.66 -10.57 12.65
C ASP A 230 -4.84 -9.05 12.72
N GLY A 231 -6.00 -8.57 13.16
CA GLY A 231 -6.35 -7.17 13.33
C GLY A 231 -7.36 -6.67 12.32
N ILE A 232 -7.66 -5.38 12.38
CA ILE A 232 -8.61 -4.71 11.48
C ILE A 232 -7.86 -3.57 10.78
N ILE A 233 -7.84 -3.60 9.46
CA ILE A 233 -7.32 -2.54 8.60
C ILE A 233 -8.48 -1.99 7.78
N SER A 234 -8.65 -0.68 7.80
CA SER A 234 -9.63 0.03 6.98
C SER A 234 -8.94 1.22 6.31
N ILE A 235 -8.53 1.04 5.07
CA ILE A 235 -8.00 2.11 4.22
C ILE A 235 -9.19 2.69 3.47
N THR A 236 -9.54 3.92 3.81
CA THR A 236 -10.73 4.60 3.29
C THR A 236 -10.46 5.43 2.04
N ASP A 237 -9.21 5.77 1.82
CA ASP A 237 -8.68 6.46 0.65
C ASP A 237 -7.16 6.33 0.61
N SER A 238 -6.58 6.01 -0.55
CA SER A 238 -5.14 5.93 -0.78
C SER A 238 -4.83 5.96 -2.27
N TYR A 239 -3.56 6.14 -2.62
CA TYR A 239 -3.08 5.88 -3.97
C TYR A 239 -3.00 4.36 -4.14
N GLU A 240 -2.08 3.67 -3.47
CA GLU A 240 -2.08 2.22 -3.35
C GLU A 240 -2.57 1.78 -1.96
N GLY A 241 -3.17 0.60 -1.88
CA GLY A 241 -3.71 0.10 -0.61
C GLY A 241 -2.62 -0.46 0.29
N LEU A 242 -2.04 -1.59 -0.07
CA LEU A 242 -0.94 -2.26 0.61
C LEU A 242 0.19 -2.49 -0.38
N GLU A 243 1.34 -1.90 -0.14
CA GLU A 243 2.52 -2.07 -0.97
C GLU A 243 3.68 -2.72 -0.21
N ALA A 244 4.35 -3.69 -0.83
CA ALA A 244 5.62 -4.25 -0.36
C ALA A 244 6.30 -5.10 -1.44
N SER A 245 7.59 -5.45 -1.24
CA SER A 245 8.22 -6.50 -2.07
C SER A 245 7.60 -7.88 -1.83
N VAL A 246 7.15 -8.16 -0.60
CA VAL A 246 6.45 -9.39 -0.22
C VAL A 246 5.24 -9.05 0.64
N LEU A 247 4.06 -9.42 0.18
CA LEU A 247 2.81 -9.33 0.93
C LEU A 247 2.41 -10.71 1.47
N SER A 248 2.30 -10.85 2.78
CA SER A 248 1.93 -12.09 3.47
C SER A 248 0.69 -11.88 4.34
N ILE A 249 -0.48 -12.37 3.91
CA ILE A 249 -1.74 -12.21 4.65
C ILE A 249 -2.24 -13.59 5.10
N SER A 250 -2.28 -13.81 6.41
CA SER A 250 -2.74 -15.08 7.00
C SER A 250 -3.95 -14.92 7.92
N GLY A 251 -4.41 -13.70 8.15
CA GLY A 251 -5.56 -13.40 9.02
C GLY A 251 -5.96 -11.94 8.95
N GLY A 252 -6.87 -11.54 9.85
CA GLY A 252 -7.38 -10.18 9.96
C GLY A 252 -8.58 -9.89 9.06
N ARG A 253 -9.10 -8.69 9.22
CA ARG A 253 -10.14 -8.11 8.37
C ARG A 253 -9.61 -6.85 7.72
N ILE A 254 -9.52 -6.84 6.41
CA ILE A 254 -8.86 -5.82 5.61
C ILE A 254 -9.87 -5.27 4.62
N GLY A 255 -10.11 -3.97 4.66
CA GLY A 255 -10.91 -3.24 3.69
C GLY A 255 -10.04 -2.14 3.06
N ILE A 256 -9.98 -2.10 1.75
CA ILE A 256 -9.13 -1.18 0.99
C ILE A 256 -9.97 -0.46 -0.04
N ARG A 257 -9.76 0.85 -0.11
CA ARG A 257 -10.15 1.67 -1.24
C ARG A 257 -8.92 2.43 -1.74
N ALA A 258 -8.52 2.13 -2.98
CA ALA A 258 -7.36 2.70 -3.64
C ALA A 258 -7.74 3.36 -4.97
N SER A 259 -7.08 4.45 -5.30
CA SER A 259 -7.23 5.14 -6.59
C SER A 259 -6.35 4.56 -7.69
N ASP A 260 -5.40 3.74 -7.32
CA ASP A 260 -4.59 2.87 -8.17
C ASP A 260 -4.70 1.44 -7.66
N ASP A 261 -3.64 0.74 -7.28
CA ASP A 261 -3.67 -0.67 -6.97
C ASP A 261 -4.12 -0.99 -5.53
N GLY A 262 -4.86 -2.09 -5.39
CA GLY A 262 -5.35 -2.50 -4.07
C GLY A 262 -4.29 -3.21 -3.24
N LEU A 263 -3.71 -4.29 -3.75
CA LEU A 263 -2.55 -4.98 -3.21
C LEU A 263 -1.47 -4.92 -4.27
N ASN A 264 -0.34 -4.28 -3.97
CA ASN A 264 0.77 -4.14 -4.89
C ASN A 264 2.03 -4.81 -4.35
N ALA A 265 2.57 -5.80 -5.09
CA ALA A 265 3.87 -6.39 -4.82
C ALA A 265 4.84 -6.01 -5.95
N ALA A 266 5.18 -4.73 -6.02
CA ALA A 266 6.05 -4.16 -7.05
C ALA A 266 7.53 -4.12 -6.66
N GLY A 267 7.87 -4.40 -5.40
CA GLY A 267 9.25 -4.40 -4.93
C GLY A 267 9.79 -3.04 -4.53
N GLY A 268 9.14 -2.47 -3.59
CA GLY A 268 9.38 -1.44 -2.63
C GLY A 268 10.71 -0.72 -2.62
N SER A 269 10.84 0.36 -3.35
CA SER A 269 11.54 1.55 -2.89
C SER A 269 11.00 2.71 -3.69
N ASP A 270 10.09 3.41 -3.08
CA ASP A 270 9.69 4.70 -3.58
C ASP A 270 10.86 5.70 -3.55
N SER A 271 10.72 6.80 -4.26
CA SER A 271 11.75 7.85 -4.27
C SER A 271 11.84 8.62 -2.95
N SER A 272 11.03 8.29 -1.95
CA SER A 272 10.98 8.91 -0.61
C SER A 272 11.88 8.22 0.40
N SER A 273 12.48 7.07 0.08
CA SER A 273 13.46 6.40 0.93
C SER A 273 14.74 7.24 1.05
N ILE A 274 15.17 7.48 2.29
CA ILE A 274 16.44 8.17 2.60
C ILE A 274 17.59 7.32 2.08
N GLY A 275 18.09 7.64 0.89
CA GLY A 275 19.23 6.92 0.34
C GLY A 275 19.25 6.83 -1.18
N ASN A 276 18.87 7.90 -1.86
CA ASN A 276 18.91 8.01 -3.31
C ASN A 276 20.29 7.61 -3.86
N ARG A 277 20.48 6.33 -4.18
CA ARG A 277 21.60 5.89 -5.03
C ARG A 277 21.18 6.07 -6.49
N PRO A 278 21.76 7.05 -7.21
CA PRO A 278 21.48 7.17 -8.62
C PRO A 278 21.88 5.88 -9.34
N GLY A 279 20.92 5.16 -9.90
CA GLY A 279 21.16 3.98 -10.73
C GLY A 279 20.52 2.66 -10.28
N ALA A 280 19.80 2.59 -9.18
CA ALA A 280 19.14 1.35 -8.75
C ALA A 280 17.82 1.05 -9.51
N GLY A 281 17.13 2.07 -10.03
CA GLY A 281 15.78 1.91 -10.59
C GLY A 281 15.68 1.43 -12.05
N MET A 282 16.76 1.09 -12.76
CA MET A 282 16.65 0.79 -14.20
C MET A 282 16.74 -0.69 -14.56
N PHE A 283 17.03 -1.58 -13.61
CA PHE A 283 17.16 -3.04 -13.82
C PHE A 283 16.87 -3.85 -12.55
N SER A 284 16.03 -3.39 -11.65
CA SER A 284 15.53 -4.24 -10.59
C SER A 284 14.37 -5.03 -11.21
N SER A 285 14.61 -6.27 -11.60
CA SER A 285 13.55 -7.25 -11.68
C SER A 285 13.17 -7.59 -10.24
N SER A 286 12.36 -6.76 -9.61
CA SER A 286 11.73 -7.10 -8.35
C SER A 286 10.75 -8.22 -8.65
N THR A 287 11.00 -9.38 -8.08
CA THR A 287 10.02 -10.46 -8.04
C THR A 287 9.14 -10.18 -6.85
N GLY A 288 8.10 -9.38 -7.02
CA GLY A 288 7.08 -9.17 -6.00
C GLY A 288 6.32 -10.47 -5.74
N GLU A 289 5.97 -10.75 -4.50
CA GLU A 289 5.28 -12.00 -4.15
C GLU A 289 4.10 -11.71 -3.21
N ILE A 290 2.93 -12.26 -3.55
CA ILE A 290 1.73 -12.15 -2.71
C ILE A 290 1.31 -13.53 -2.22
N TYR A 291 1.24 -13.70 -0.90
CA TYR A 291 0.80 -14.91 -0.23
C TYR A 291 -0.45 -14.63 0.60
N ILE A 292 -1.58 -15.26 0.25
CA ILE A 292 -2.82 -15.15 1.01
C ILE A 292 -3.21 -16.55 1.51
N SER A 293 -3.17 -16.74 2.83
CA SER A 293 -3.51 -18.00 3.47
C SER A 293 -4.68 -17.92 4.44
N GLY A 294 -5.23 -16.71 4.66
CA GLY A 294 -6.34 -16.48 5.58
C GLY A 294 -6.82 -15.03 5.53
N GLY A 295 -7.74 -14.70 6.44
CA GLY A 295 -8.32 -13.37 6.56
C GLY A 295 -9.55 -13.17 5.70
N TYR A 296 -10.16 -11.99 5.89
CA TYR A 296 -11.22 -11.45 5.04
C TYR A 296 -10.71 -10.15 4.42
N ILE A 297 -10.56 -10.13 3.11
CA ILE A 297 -9.94 -9.04 2.35
C ILE A 297 -10.96 -8.53 1.35
N TYR A 298 -11.31 -7.26 1.44
CA TYR A 298 -12.12 -6.55 0.46
C TYR A 298 -11.28 -5.45 -0.16
N VAL A 299 -11.24 -5.42 -1.48
CA VAL A 299 -10.49 -4.45 -2.28
C VAL A 299 -11.45 -3.74 -3.23
N ASP A 300 -11.41 -2.43 -3.24
CA ASP A 300 -12.02 -1.55 -4.22
C ASP A 300 -10.92 -0.66 -4.81
N ALA A 301 -10.39 -1.03 -5.97
CA ALA A 301 -9.23 -0.40 -6.61
C ALA A 301 -9.60 0.10 -8.02
N ASP A 302 -9.14 1.30 -8.37
CA ASP A 302 -9.36 1.87 -9.69
C ASP A 302 -8.26 1.46 -10.69
N GLY A 303 -7.05 1.10 -10.21
CA GLY A 303 -6.02 0.33 -10.90
C GLY A 303 -6.20 -1.17 -10.74
N ASP A 304 -5.10 -1.94 -10.66
CA ASP A 304 -5.17 -3.37 -10.48
C ASP A 304 -5.71 -3.73 -9.08
N GLY A 305 -6.62 -4.69 -9.03
CA GLY A 305 -7.15 -5.14 -7.73
C GLY A 305 -6.08 -5.81 -6.88
N ILE A 306 -5.33 -6.72 -7.51
CA ILE A 306 -4.14 -7.39 -6.96
C ILE A 306 -3.08 -7.39 -8.05
N ASP A 307 -1.98 -6.66 -7.86
CA ASP A 307 -0.80 -6.66 -8.72
C ASP A 307 0.39 -7.36 -8.08
N SER A 308 1.05 -8.22 -8.83
CA SER A 308 2.28 -8.88 -8.42
C SER A 308 3.30 -8.91 -9.55
N ASN A 309 4.39 -8.18 -9.43
CA ASN A 309 5.52 -8.29 -10.35
C ASN A 309 6.21 -9.69 -10.32
N GLY A 310 5.61 -10.65 -9.64
CA GLY A 310 6.05 -12.04 -9.55
C GLY A 310 4.87 -13.00 -9.45
N SER A 311 4.63 -13.57 -8.29
CA SER A 311 3.64 -14.64 -8.14
C SER A 311 2.59 -14.34 -7.08
N LEU A 312 1.34 -14.73 -7.38
CA LEU A 312 0.23 -14.73 -6.44
C LEU A 312 -0.07 -16.16 -5.98
N SER A 313 -0.07 -16.41 -4.67
CA SER A 313 -0.44 -17.70 -4.09
C SER A 313 -1.58 -17.55 -3.10
N VAL A 314 -2.70 -18.22 -3.35
CA VAL A 314 -3.85 -18.21 -2.44
C VAL A 314 -4.15 -19.63 -1.96
N THR A 315 -4.03 -19.82 -0.64
CA THR A 315 -4.25 -21.11 0.02
C THR A 315 -5.41 -21.09 1.03
N GLY A 316 -5.99 -19.91 1.28
CA GLY A 316 -7.10 -19.74 2.23
C GLY A 316 -7.60 -18.31 2.28
N GLY A 317 -8.60 -18.06 3.14
CA GLY A 317 -9.22 -16.75 3.33
C GLY A 317 -10.40 -16.49 2.41
N THR A 318 -10.96 -15.30 2.53
CA THR A 318 -11.99 -14.74 1.65
C THR A 318 -11.43 -13.46 1.03
N VAL A 319 -11.32 -13.44 -0.29
CA VAL A 319 -10.75 -12.33 -1.07
C VAL A 319 -11.80 -11.84 -2.06
N LEU A 320 -12.24 -10.62 -1.88
CA LEU A 320 -13.26 -9.97 -2.67
C LEU A 320 -12.65 -8.74 -3.33
N VAL A 321 -12.62 -8.71 -4.65
CA VAL A 321 -11.98 -7.66 -5.42
C VAL A 321 -13.01 -7.01 -6.37
N CYS A 322 -13.20 -5.72 -6.17
CA CYS A 322 -13.87 -4.81 -7.10
C CYS A 322 -12.77 -4.01 -7.84
N GLY A 323 -12.28 -4.57 -8.93
CA GLY A 323 -11.18 -4.04 -9.71
C GLY A 323 -11.58 -2.90 -10.65
N PRO A 324 -10.72 -2.56 -11.63
CA PRO A 324 -10.87 -1.39 -12.48
C PRO A 324 -12.07 -1.46 -13.41
N THR A 325 -12.51 -0.29 -13.85
CA THR A 325 -13.46 -0.13 -14.94
C THR A 325 -12.77 0.19 -16.27
N SER A 326 -11.48 0.54 -16.23
CA SER A 326 -10.63 0.78 -17.40
C SER A 326 -10.18 -0.55 -18.03
N ASP A 327 -9.87 -0.54 -19.33
CA ASP A 327 -9.32 -1.71 -20.01
C ASP A 327 -7.78 -1.77 -19.96
N GLY A 328 -7.14 -0.86 -19.21
CA GLY A 328 -5.69 -0.80 -19.03
C GLY A 328 -5.18 -1.67 -17.90
N ASP A 329 -6.07 -2.03 -16.97
CA ASP A 329 -5.76 -2.70 -15.72
C ASP A 329 -6.69 -3.90 -15.54
N GLY A 330 -6.43 -4.78 -14.56
CA GLY A 330 -7.19 -6.01 -14.29
C GLY A 330 -7.60 -6.15 -12.82
N ALA A 331 -8.61 -6.97 -12.52
CA ALA A 331 -8.90 -7.31 -11.12
C ALA A 331 -7.78 -8.16 -10.50
N LEU A 332 -7.02 -8.89 -11.31
CA LEU A 332 -5.77 -9.58 -10.98
C LEU A 332 -4.77 -9.28 -12.09
N ASP A 333 -3.56 -8.88 -11.73
CA ASP A 333 -2.38 -8.84 -12.60
C ASP A 333 -1.19 -9.53 -11.94
N TYR A 334 -0.36 -10.21 -12.73
CA TYR A 334 0.84 -10.88 -12.25
C TYR A 334 1.79 -11.22 -13.40
N ASP A 335 3.09 -11.05 -13.16
CA ASP A 335 4.12 -11.36 -14.16
C ASP A 335 4.54 -12.83 -14.18
N GLY A 336 4.38 -13.53 -13.05
CA GLY A 336 4.81 -14.92 -12.87
C GLY A 336 3.68 -15.92 -12.96
N THR A 337 3.28 -16.50 -11.82
CA THR A 337 2.20 -17.47 -11.70
C THR A 337 1.19 -17.08 -10.64
N ALA A 338 -0.10 -17.22 -10.94
CA ALA A 338 -1.15 -17.16 -9.92
C ALA A 338 -1.66 -18.56 -9.62
N THR A 339 -1.54 -18.99 -8.37
CA THR A 339 -1.96 -20.32 -7.90
C THR A 339 -3.07 -20.21 -6.88
N VAL A 340 -4.04 -21.15 -6.94
CA VAL A 340 -5.08 -21.25 -5.92
C VAL A 340 -5.21 -22.70 -5.45
N GLU A 341 -5.16 -22.89 -4.13
CA GLU A 341 -5.27 -24.20 -3.49
C GLU A 341 -6.41 -24.27 -2.47
N GLY A 342 -6.96 -23.11 -2.05
CA GLY A 342 -8.03 -23.00 -1.08
C GLY A 342 -8.53 -21.58 -0.91
N GLY A 343 -9.56 -21.40 -0.07
CA GLY A 343 -10.21 -20.12 0.17
C GLY A 343 -11.29 -19.78 -0.84
N VAL A 344 -11.85 -18.58 -0.71
CA VAL A 344 -12.82 -18.02 -1.65
C VAL A 344 -12.23 -16.78 -2.26
N ILE A 345 -12.21 -16.70 -3.57
CA ILE A 345 -11.81 -15.51 -4.31
C ILE A 345 -12.94 -15.17 -5.29
N VAL A 346 -13.38 -13.91 -5.25
CA VAL A 346 -14.28 -13.33 -6.23
C VAL A 346 -13.66 -12.01 -6.67
N ALA A 347 -13.05 -11.99 -7.85
CA ALA A 347 -12.45 -10.80 -8.44
C ALA A 347 -13.22 -10.42 -9.71
N ILE A 348 -13.78 -9.21 -9.71
CA ILE A 348 -14.56 -8.66 -10.83
C ILE A 348 -13.98 -7.32 -11.26
N GLY A 349 -14.04 -7.03 -12.55
CA GLY A 349 -13.50 -5.78 -13.11
C GLY A 349 -13.72 -5.67 -14.60
N SER A 350 -12.90 -4.88 -15.27
CA SER A 350 -12.83 -4.80 -16.73
C SER A 350 -12.42 -6.14 -17.35
N SER A 351 -12.78 -6.38 -18.58
CA SER A 351 -12.33 -7.55 -19.35
C SER A 351 -11.07 -7.28 -20.19
N GLY A 352 -10.53 -6.05 -20.17
CA GLY A 352 -9.43 -5.63 -21.04
C GLY A 352 -8.11 -6.31 -20.74
N MET A 353 -7.64 -6.20 -19.49
CA MET A 353 -6.39 -6.83 -19.00
C MET A 353 -6.66 -8.01 -18.05
N MET A 354 -7.85 -8.59 -18.12
CA MET A 354 -8.23 -9.70 -17.24
C MET A 354 -7.23 -10.84 -17.30
N GLN A 355 -6.70 -11.24 -16.16
CA GLN A 355 -5.96 -12.48 -15.93
C GLN A 355 -6.75 -13.43 -15.03
N GLY A 356 -6.67 -14.73 -15.29
CA GLY A 356 -7.23 -15.80 -14.45
C GLY A 356 -6.11 -16.56 -13.76
N PHE A 357 -6.41 -17.46 -12.83
CA PHE A 357 -5.41 -18.33 -12.23
C PHE A 357 -4.71 -19.17 -13.28
N SER A 358 -3.38 -19.28 -13.18
CA SER A 358 -2.57 -20.14 -14.06
C SER A 358 -2.55 -21.60 -13.59
N GLU A 359 -2.69 -21.84 -12.29
CA GLU A 359 -2.75 -23.16 -11.69
C GLU A 359 -3.83 -23.22 -10.57
N ALA A 360 -4.56 -24.32 -10.48
CA ALA A 360 -5.54 -24.56 -9.45
C ALA A 360 -5.46 -26.02 -8.98
N SER A 361 -5.35 -26.22 -7.66
CA SER A 361 -5.33 -27.52 -7.02
C SER A 361 -6.19 -27.51 -5.75
N GLY A 362 -6.80 -28.63 -5.42
CA GLY A 362 -7.72 -28.72 -4.29
C GLY A 362 -9.14 -28.20 -4.59
N GLN A 363 -9.29 -27.21 -5.43
CA GLN A 363 -10.56 -26.64 -5.90
C GLN A 363 -10.41 -26.12 -7.34
N GLY A 364 -11.53 -25.86 -8.02
CA GLY A 364 -11.52 -25.30 -9.37
C GLY A 364 -11.41 -23.78 -9.35
N ALA A 365 -11.00 -23.22 -10.49
CA ALA A 365 -11.04 -21.78 -10.75
C ALA A 365 -11.72 -21.52 -12.11
N ILE A 366 -12.50 -20.44 -12.18
CA ILE A 366 -13.18 -20.00 -13.38
C ILE A 366 -12.78 -18.57 -13.72
N ALA A 367 -12.68 -18.28 -15.01
CA ALA A 367 -12.47 -16.95 -15.55
C ALA A 367 -13.47 -16.73 -16.69
N CYS A 368 -14.35 -15.73 -16.54
CA CYS A 368 -15.41 -15.43 -17.48
C CYS A 368 -15.38 -13.98 -17.90
N THR A 369 -15.58 -13.75 -19.21
CA THR A 369 -15.89 -12.43 -19.77
C THR A 369 -17.33 -12.41 -20.25
N PHE A 370 -18.01 -11.28 -20.11
CA PHE A 370 -19.41 -11.09 -20.46
C PHE A 370 -19.72 -9.63 -20.78
N ASP A 371 -20.93 -9.36 -21.25
CA ASP A 371 -21.39 -7.99 -21.48
C ASP A 371 -21.39 -7.19 -20.17
N SER A 372 -20.96 -5.93 -20.22
CA SER A 372 -20.81 -5.08 -19.06
C SER A 372 -22.08 -5.04 -18.21
N GLN A 373 -21.89 -5.27 -16.92
CA GLN A 373 -22.90 -5.13 -15.87
C GLN A 373 -22.78 -3.75 -15.23
N SER A 374 -23.94 -3.17 -14.86
CA SER A 374 -23.96 -1.87 -14.21
C SER A 374 -23.52 -1.95 -12.74
N ALA A 375 -22.98 -0.87 -12.23
CA ALA A 375 -22.75 -0.67 -10.79
C ALA A 375 -23.97 -1.08 -9.94
N GLY A 376 -23.72 -1.73 -8.80
CA GLY A 376 -24.74 -2.24 -7.89
C GLY A 376 -25.44 -3.53 -8.36
N THR A 377 -25.03 -4.11 -9.50
CA THR A 377 -25.58 -5.39 -9.96
C THR A 377 -24.86 -6.54 -9.23
N PRO A 378 -25.57 -7.37 -8.42
CA PRO A 378 -24.95 -8.52 -7.80
C PRO A 378 -24.54 -9.57 -8.85
N ILE A 379 -23.39 -10.21 -8.63
CA ILE A 379 -22.93 -11.38 -9.37
C ILE A 379 -22.91 -12.59 -8.44
N VAL A 380 -23.42 -13.72 -8.89
CA VAL A 380 -23.55 -14.95 -8.08
C VAL A 380 -23.11 -16.15 -8.91
N LEU A 381 -22.18 -16.92 -8.36
CA LEU A 381 -21.83 -18.24 -8.88
C LEU A 381 -22.69 -19.29 -8.19
N THR A 382 -23.36 -20.14 -8.97
CA THR A 382 -24.20 -21.23 -8.45
C THR A 382 -23.81 -22.58 -9.06
N ASP A 383 -24.17 -23.64 -8.36
CA ASP A 383 -24.20 -24.99 -8.92
C ASP A 383 -25.46 -25.18 -9.83
N SER A 384 -25.61 -26.39 -10.36
CA SER A 384 -26.76 -26.76 -11.23
C SER A 384 -28.12 -26.73 -10.51
N ASP A 385 -28.13 -26.82 -9.18
CA ASP A 385 -29.32 -26.84 -8.35
C ASP A 385 -29.71 -25.43 -7.83
N GLY A 386 -28.88 -24.42 -8.14
CA GLY A 386 -29.07 -23.03 -7.73
C GLY A 386 -28.51 -22.72 -6.32
N ASN A 387 -27.70 -23.62 -5.74
CA ASN A 387 -26.99 -23.30 -4.51
C ASN A 387 -25.88 -22.31 -4.78
N VAL A 388 -25.79 -21.28 -3.92
CA VAL A 388 -24.78 -20.24 -4.00
C VAL A 388 -23.43 -20.78 -3.57
N ILE A 389 -22.42 -20.60 -4.42
CA ILE A 389 -21.03 -20.95 -4.14
C ILE A 389 -20.25 -19.71 -3.69
N ALA A 390 -20.45 -18.58 -4.38
CA ALA A 390 -19.89 -17.30 -4.01
C ALA A 390 -20.67 -16.16 -4.68
N SER A 391 -20.70 -15.00 -4.06
CA SER A 391 -21.33 -13.81 -4.61
C SER A 391 -20.53 -12.55 -4.27
N LEU A 392 -20.74 -11.46 -5.01
CA LEU A 392 -20.17 -10.15 -4.78
C LEU A 392 -21.07 -9.08 -5.38
N THR A 393 -21.06 -7.88 -4.81
CA THR A 393 -21.70 -6.70 -5.39
C THR A 393 -20.67 -5.57 -5.43
N SER A 394 -20.44 -5.01 -6.61
CA SER A 394 -19.55 -3.86 -6.78
C SER A 394 -20.36 -2.58 -7.03
N ASP A 395 -19.90 -1.49 -6.46
CA ASP A 395 -20.40 -0.15 -6.77
C ASP A 395 -19.85 0.40 -8.10
N LYS A 396 -19.02 -0.38 -8.79
CA LYS A 396 -18.47 -0.10 -10.12
C LYS A 396 -19.08 -1.03 -11.17
N ALA A 397 -19.05 -0.61 -12.44
CA ALA A 397 -19.41 -1.48 -13.57
C ALA A 397 -18.30 -2.52 -13.81
N TYR A 398 -18.68 -3.71 -14.27
CA TYR A 398 -17.72 -4.80 -14.52
C TYR A 398 -18.14 -5.65 -15.71
N SER A 399 -17.20 -6.31 -16.39
CA SER A 399 -17.42 -7.17 -17.55
C SER A 399 -16.64 -8.49 -17.49
N SER A 400 -16.00 -8.75 -16.36
CA SER A 400 -15.24 -10.00 -16.14
C SER A 400 -15.39 -10.48 -14.69
N ALA A 401 -15.16 -11.77 -14.49
CA ALA A 401 -15.06 -12.37 -13.17
C ALA A 401 -14.05 -13.50 -13.14
N VAL A 402 -13.20 -13.50 -12.12
CA VAL A 402 -12.32 -14.62 -11.74
C VAL A 402 -12.77 -15.13 -10.39
N ILE A 403 -13.21 -16.38 -10.33
CA ILE A 403 -13.75 -16.95 -9.10
C ILE A 403 -13.12 -18.32 -8.83
N SER A 404 -12.69 -18.51 -7.60
CA SER A 404 -12.34 -19.81 -7.06
C SER A 404 -12.93 -19.98 -5.66
N ALA A 405 -13.54 -21.13 -5.39
CA ALA A 405 -14.18 -21.37 -4.11
C ALA A 405 -14.27 -22.89 -3.83
N PRO A 406 -14.38 -23.28 -2.55
CA PRO A 406 -14.76 -24.64 -2.18
C PRO A 406 -16.09 -25.03 -2.85
N GLY A 407 -16.17 -26.23 -3.41
CA GLY A 407 -17.35 -26.69 -4.17
C GLY A 407 -17.22 -26.54 -5.69
N LEU A 408 -16.18 -25.87 -6.21
CA LEU A 408 -15.82 -25.94 -7.62
C LEU A 408 -15.00 -27.21 -7.87
N GLU A 409 -15.65 -28.22 -8.40
CA GLU A 409 -15.06 -29.55 -8.65
C GLU A 409 -15.05 -29.88 -10.15
N VAL A 410 -13.99 -30.54 -10.60
CA VAL A 410 -13.89 -31.04 -11.97
C VAL A 410 -15.03 -32.05 -12.27
N GLY A 411 -15.73 -31.82 -13.36
CA GLY A 411 -16.94 -32.56 -13.75
C GLY A 411 -18.24 -31.90 -13.29
N GLY A 412 -18.18 -30.82 -12.52
CA GLY A 412 -19.33 -30.04 -12.10
C GLY A 412 -19.85 -29.10 -13.19
N ASN A 413 -21.13 -28.74 -13.08
CA ASN A 413 -21.78 -27.74 -13.92
C ASN A 413 -22.21 -26.56 -13.06
N TYR A 414 -21.88 -25.36 -13.48
CA TYR A 414 -22.08 -24.13 -12.72
C TYR A 414 -22.69 -23.05 -13.60
N ARG A 415 -23.25 -22.02 -12.99
CA ARG A 415 -23.76 -20.85 -13.66
C ARG A 415 -23.29 -19.59 -12.95
N LEU A 416 -22.79 -18.66 -13.72
CA LEU A 416 -22.55 -17.31 -13.30
C LEU A 416 -23.77 -16.47 -13.67
N VAL A 417 -24.47 -15.90 -12.69
CA VAL A 417 -25.70 -15.14 -12.89
C VAL A 417 -25.57 -13.74 -12.33
N ALA A 418 -26.26 -12.78 -12.92
CA ALA A 418 -26.32 -11.40 -12.47
C ALA A 418 -27.73 -10.94 -12.16
N GLY A 419 -27.85 -9.91 -11.30
CA GLY A 419 -29.10 -9.22 -11.00
C GLY A 419 -30.02 -9.96 -10.03
N VAL A 420 -29.50 -10.93 -9.27
CA VAL A 420 -30.19 -11.57 -8.15
C VAL A 420 -29.43 -11.27 -6.86
N SER A 421 -30.14 -10.89 -5.82
CA SER A 421 -29.60 -10.73 -4.49
C SER A 421 -29.88 -11.96 -3.63
N HIS A 422 -29.00 -12.23 -2.70
CA HIS A 422 -29.09 -13.32 -1.75
C HIS A 422 -29.43 -12.81 -0.35
N GLU A 423 -30.43 -13.44 0.33
CA GLU A 423 -30.68 -13.16 1.74
C GLU A 423 -29.54 -13.73 2.59
N GLY A 424 -28.90 -12.88 3.40
CA GLY A 424 -27.77 -13.25 4.25
C GLY A 424 -26.39 -12.89 3.68
N ALA A 425 -26.34 -12.22 2.53
CA ALA A 425 -25.10 -11.59 2.06
C ALA A 425 -24.66 -10.49 3.04
N ASP A 426 -23.34 -10.34 3.17
CA ASP A 426 -22.73 -9.29 3.99
C ASP A 426 -22.80 -7.89 3.33
N GLU A 427 -22.12 -6.91 3.91
CA GLU A 427 -22.08 -5.53 3.40
C GLU A 427 -21.50 -5.38 1.98
N HIS A 428 -20.71 -6.36 1.51
CA HIS A 428 -20.15 -6.38 0.16
C HIS A 428 -20.95 -7.26 -0.81
N GLY A 429 -22.10 -7.77 -0.35
CA GLY A 429 -22.91 -8.71 -1.13
C GLY A 429 -22.30 -10.11 -1.24
N PHE A 430 -21.34 -10.45 -0.37
CA PHE A 430 -20.74 -11.78 -0.32
C PHE A 430 -21.60 -12.77 0.44
N ALA A 431 -21.77 -13.94 -0.14
CA ALA A 431 -22.31 -15.13 0.49
C ALA A 431 -21.68 -16.39 -0.15
N ASP A 432 -21.50 -17.41 0.66
CA ASP A 432 -20.93 -18.71 0.29
C ASP A 432 -21.91 -19.86 0.59
N GLY A 433 -23.19 -19.60 0.53
CA GLY A 433 -24.25 -20.59 0.81
C GLY A 433 -25.66 -20.04 0.55
N GLY A 434 -26.66 -20.88 0.73
CA GLY A 434 -28.04 -20.57 0.41
C GLY A 434 -28.39 -20.88 -1.05
N THR A 435 -29.51 -20.36 -1.55
CA THR A 435 -29.99 -20.60 -2.92
C THR A 435 -30.51 -19.33 -3.55
N VAL A 436 -30.33 -19.21 -4.85
CA VAL A 436 -30.95 -18.15 -5.67
C VAL A 436 -31.75 -18.76 -6.80
N ASP A 437 -32.80 -18.07 -7.23
CA ASP A 437 -33.61 -18.43 -8.39
C ASP A 437 -33.73 -17.20 -9.30
N GLY A 438 -33.61 -17.44 -10.62
CA GLY A 438 -33.68 -16.37 -11.63
C GLY A 438 -32.34 -15.71 -11.91
N GLY A 439 -32.40 -14.42 -12.31
CA GLY A 439 -31.26 -13.65 -12.78
C GLY A 439 -30.93 -13.84 -14.24
N THR A 440 -29.98 -13.05 -14.74
CA THR A 440 -29.44 -13.16 -16.08
C THR A 440 -28.24 -14.08 -16.06
N VAL A 441 -28.26 -15.16 -16.81
CA VAL A 441 -27.10 -16.05 -16.96
C VAL A 441 -26.06 -15.34 -17.81
N LEU A 442 -24.89 -15.10 -17.21
CA LEU A 442 -23.71 -14.50 -17.86
C LEU A 442 -22.83 -15.58 -18.50
N CYS A 443 -22.68 -16.71 -17.80
CA CYS A 443 -21.82 -17.82 -18.25
C CYS A 443 -22.39 -19.16 -17.79
N GLU A 444 -22.47 -20.14 -18.69
CA GLU A 444 -22.68 -21.54 -18.34
C GLU A 444 -21.34 -22.28 -18.38
N ILE A 445 -21.02 -22.98 -17.32
CA ILE A 445 -19.68 -23.52 -17.06
C ILE A 445 -19.79 -25.04 -16.87
N GLU A 446 -19.11 -25.78 -17.73
CA GLU A 446 -18.78 -27.19 -17.51
C GLU A 446 -17.30 -27.28 -17.14
N LEU A 447 -16.99 -27.52 -15.87
CA LEU A 447 -15.61 -27.54 -15.37
C LEU A 447 -14.93 -28.86 -15.72
N THR A 448 -14.41 -28.98 -16.94
CA THR A 448 -13.76 -30.20 -17.45
C THR A 448 -12.30 -30.37 -17.00
N SER A 449 -11.69 -29.30 -16.48
CA SER A 449 -10.34 -29.26 -15.86
C SER A 449 -10.38 -28.36 -14.64
N SER A 450 -9.29 -28.30 -13.84
CA SER A 450 -9.24 -27.43 -12.66
C SER A 450 -9.36 -25.95 -12.98
N ILE A 451 -9.17 -25.55 -14.24
CA ILE A 451 -9.34 -24.17 -14.70
C ILE A 451 -10.32 -24.16 -15.86
N TYR A 452 -11.29 -23.25 -15.80
CA TYR A 452 -12.21 -22.90 -16.87
C TYR A 452 -11.96 -21.45 -17.32
N GLN A 453 -11.93 -21.25 -18.63
CA GLN A 453 -11.87 -19.93 -19.25
C GLN A 453 -12.95 -19.85 -20.35
N SER A 454 -13.75 -18.78 -20.34
CA SER A 454 -14.78 -18.57 -21.35
C SER A 454 -14.17 -18.30 -22.73
N GLU A 455 -14.96 -18.59 -23.80
CA GLU A 455 -14.56 -18.19 -25.16
C GLU A 455 -14.40 -16.67 -25.26
N GLY A 456 -13.32 -16.22 -25.88
CA GLY A 456 -12.97 -14.80 -25.98
C GLY A 456 -12.00 -14.30 -24.88
N PHE A 457 -11.63 -15.17 -23.95
CA PHE A 457 -10.58 -14.89 -23.02
C PHE A 457 -9.24 -14.74 -23.75
N GLY A 458 -8.81 -13.50 -23.94
CA GLY A 458 -7.50 -13.15 -24.49
C GLY A 458 -6.46 -13.18 -23.40
N GLY A 459 -6.18 -14.35 -22.82
CA GLY A 459 -5.18 -14.48 -21.79
C GLY A 459 -3.87 -13.81 -22.20
N GLY A 460 -3.47 -12.74 -21.52
CA GLY A 460 -2.14 -12.17 -21.62
C GLY A 460 -1.15 -13.28 -21.30
N ALA A 461 -0.40 -13.73 -22.31
CA ALA A 461 0.65 -14.70 -22.06
C ALA A 461 1.72 -14.04 -21.18
N PRO A 462 2.22 -14.72 -20.13
CA PRO A 462 3.29 -14.18 -19.33
C PRO A 462 4.48 -13.81 -20.23
N GLY A 463 4.90 -12.55 -20.17
CA GLY A 463 6.15 -12.01 -20.65
C GLY A 463 6.71 -12.60 -21.96
N GLY A 464 6.14 -12.25 -23.08
CA GLY A 464 6.70 -12.57 -24.39
C GLY A 464 6.55 -11.40 -25.36
N MET A 465 7.36 -10.36 -25.27
CA MET A 465 7.60 -9.42 -26.36
C MET A 465 8.23 -10.17 -27.57
N GLY A 466 7.45 -11.00 -28.20
CA GLY A 466 7.70 -11.60 -29.50
C GLY A 466 6.98 -10.81 -30.57
N GLY A 467 7.40 -9.58 -30.83
CA GLY A 467 6.88 -8.79 -31.93
C GLY A 467 6.99 -9.55 -33.25
N ASN A 468 5.85 -10.04 -33.73
CA ASN A 468 5.70 -10.52 -35.11
C ASN A 468 5.78 -9.31 -36.05
N MET A 469 6.99 -8.94 -36.42
CA MET A 469 7.20 -8.05 -37.56
C MET A 469 6.72 -8.74 -38.83
N GLY A 470 5.43 -8.64 -39.07
CA GLY A 470 4.83 -8.92 -40.37
C GLY A 470 5.50 -8.08 -41.46
N GLY A 471 6.13 -8.77 -42.43
CA GLY A 471 6.94 -8.16 -43.47
C GLY A 471 6.30 -6.98 -44.18
N MET A 472 6.85 -5.81 -44.02
CA MET A 472 6.75 -4.72 -44.99
C MET A 472 7.91 -4.84 -45.95
N THR A 473 7.65 -5.31 -47.18
CA THR A 473 8.53 -5.17 -48.32
C THR A 473 8.70 -3.66 -48.63
N PRO A 474 9.93 -3.16 -48.77
CA PRO A 474 10.13 -1.80 -49.21
C PRO A 474 9.86 -1.66 -50.70
N PRO A 475 9.25 -0.56 -51.19
CA PRO A 475 9.11 -0.30 -52.61
C PRO A 475 10.49 0.06 -53.18
N GLY A 476 10.83 -0.61 -54.29
CA GLY A 476 12.07 -0.43 -55.00
C GLY A 476 12.14 0.89 -55.80
N GLY A 477 13.35 1.32 -56.09
CA GLY A 477 13.63 2.35 -57.09
C GLY A 477 14.94 3.07 -56.84
N ALA A 478 15.97 2.62 -57.49
CA ALA A 478 17.28 3.25 -57.64
C ALA A 478 17.20 4.56 -58.48
N PRO A 479 18.26 5.38 -58.66
CA PRO A 479 19.50 4.89 -59.25
C PRO A 479 20.84 5.49 -58.68
N ASP A 480 21.88 4.84 -59.13
CA ASP A 480 23.28 5.14 -59.11
C ASP A 480 23.75 6.61 -59.09
N GLY A 481 24.78 6.90 -58.30
CA GLY A 481 25.56 8.08 -58.34
C GLY A 481 26.85 7.90 -57.54
N GLY A 482 27.85 7.27 -58.15
CA GLY A 482 29.13 7.11 -57.51
C GLY A 482 29.96 8.38 -57.40
N MET A 483 30.77 8.49 -56.35
CA MET A 483 31.99 9.28 -56.34
C MET A 483 32.98 8.73 -55.32
N PRO A 484 34.29 9.00 -55.48
CA PRO A 484 35.32 7.99 -55.20
C PRO A 484 36.03 8.16 -53.84
N LEU A 485 36.67 7.09 -53.49
CA LEU A 485 37.63 6.96 -52.39
C LEU A 485 38.84 7.89 -52.57
N VAL A 486 39.24 8.56 -51.54
CA VAL A 486 40.58 9.12 -51.37
C VAL A 486 41.16 8.57 -50.06
N PRO A 487 42.35 7.97 -50.08
CA PRO A 487 43.05 7.47 -48.90
C PRO A 487 44.16 8.46 -48.46
N GLY A 488 44.48 8.42 -47.19
CA GLY A 488 45.70 8.98 -46.60
C GLY A 488 45.41 9.92 -45.43
N ALA A 489 46.18 10.01 -44.38
CA ALA A 489 47.43 9.38 -43.98
C ALA A 489 47.63 9.68 -42.50
N PHE A 490 48.28 8.78 -41.82
CA PHE A 490 49.05 8.84 -40.58
C PHE A 490 49.48 10.23 -40.03
N GLY A 491 49.51 10.33 -38.68
CA GLY A 491 50.44 11.21 -38.05
C GLY A 491 50.23 11.61 -36.61
N ARG A 492 50.80 10.85 -35.68
CA ARG A 492 51.25 11.13 -34.31
C ARG A 492 50.24 11.35 -33.20
#